data_f5ad3b4eb3429e081e5921922e721a18
#
_entry.id   f5ad3b4eb3429e081e5921922e721a18
#
_cell.length_a   1.000
_cell.length_b   1.000
_cell.length_c   1.000
_cell.angle_alpha   90.00
_cell.angle_beta   90.00
_cell.angle_gamma   90.00
#
_symmetry.space_group_name_H-M   'P 1'
#
loop_
_entity.id
_entity.type
_entity.pdbx_description
1 polymer ?
#
loop_
_entity_poly.entity_id
_entity_poly.type
_entity_poly.pdbx_seq_one_letter_code
_entity_poly.pdbx_strand_id
1 'polypeptide(L)'
;ADIPGLIEGASEGAGLGIRFLKHLTRTRLLLHMVDMLPIDGACAADNAVVIERELESFSAVLYSGQRWLVLNKLDLVPADEVEARCQEVVRRLDWKGPVFRMSGLMSDGTKALCAAIMDSIDDQRQREQASPELLEEQELWRECVQAEARTRIDELADARRRQRAEAQAGEAGAEDDDDDGVEVVYAE
;
A
#
# COMPACT_ATOMS: atom_id res chain seq x y z
N ALA A 1 2.50 -8.95 -8.59
CA ALA A 1 1.14 -8.90 -8.05
C ALA A 1 0.70 -7.44 -8.03
N ASP A 2 -0.47 -7.17 -8.52
CA ASP A 2 -1.11 -5.86 -8.37
C ASP A 2 -1.67 -5.73 -6.96
N ILE A 3 -1.57 -4.53 -6.40
CA ILE A 3 -1.97 -4.21 -5.04
C ILE A 3 -3.12 -3.23 -5.12
N PRO A 4 -4.38 -3.70 -5.19
CA PRO A 4 -5.51 -2.80 -5.13
C PRO A 4 -5.63 -2.20 -3.72
N GLY A 5 -5.63 -0.87 -3.62
CA GLY A 5 -6.10 -0.15 -2.44
C GLY A 5 -5.08 0.08 -1.32
N LEU A 6 -3.80 0.35 -1.63
CA LEU A 6 -3.06 1.31 -0.83
C LEU A 6 -3.64 2.69 -1.17
N ILE A 7 -4.85 2.93 -0.69
CA ILE A 7 -5.56 4.20 -0.74
C ILE A 7 -5.58 4.71 0.70
N GLU A 8 -5.49 6.01 0.83
CA GLU A 8 -5.67 6.75 2.08
C GLU A 8 -6.72 6.09 2.99
N GLY A 9 -6.33 5.66 4.20
CA GLY A 9 -7.22 4.96 5.13
C GLY A 9 -7.21 3.42 5.08
N ALA A 10 -6.38 2.77 4.28
CA ALA A 10 -6.29 1.29 4.24
C ALA A 10 -5.79 0.70 5.58
N SER A 11 -5.06 1.48 6.38
CA SER A 11 -4.66 1.14 7.75
C SER A 11 -5.83 1.12 8.73
N GLU A 12 -6.94 1.79 8.43
CA GLU A 12 -8.08 1.97 9.35
C GLU A 12 -9.21 0.94 9.23
N GLY A 13 -9.11 -0.08 8.40
CA GLY A 13 -10.05 -1.17 8.60
C GLY A 13 -10.80 -1.77 7.43
N ALA A 14 -10.56 -1.45 6.18
CA ALA A 14 -11.17 -2.19 5.08
C ALA A 14 -10.41 -3.50 4.83
N GLY A 15 -11.08 -4.65 4.96
CA GLY A 15 -10.57 -6.03 4.92
C GLY A 15 -9.59 -6.47 3.83
N LEU A 16 -9.17 -5.56 2.95
CA LEU A 16 -8.16 -5.79 1.92
C LEU A 16 -6.72 -5.83 2.47
N GLY A 17 -6.40 -5.05 3.53
CA GLY A 17 -5.06 -4.99 4.10
C GLY A 17 -4.49 -6.35 4.50
N ILE A 18 -5.27 -7.19 5.13
CA ILE A 18 -4.82 -8.49 5.68
C ILE A 18 -4.46 -9.50 4.58
N ARG A 19 -5.28 -9.61 3.53
CA ARG A 19 -4.98 -10.52 2.41
C ARG A 19 -3.77 -10.06 1.60
N PHE A 20 -3.66 -8.78 1.47
CA PHE A 20 -2.61 -8.07 0.77
C PHE A 20 -1.21 -8.32 1.37
N LEU A 21 -1.10 -8.28 2.69
CA LEU A 21 0.13 -8.47 3.43
C LEU A 21 0.80 -9.80 3.17
N LYS A 22 0.01 -10.86 3.04
CA LYS A 22 0.49 -12.19 2.69
C LYS A 22 1.13 -12.25 1.29
N HIS A 23 0.74 -11.35 0.39
CA HIS A 23 1.35 -11.29 -0.94
C HIS A 23 2.66 -10.50 -0.92
N LEU A 24 2.73 -9.39 -0.17
CA LEU A 24 3.95 -8.58 -0.06
C LEU A 24 5.12 -9.35 0.57
N THR A 25 4.87 -10.19 1.56
CA THR A 25 5.91 -11.00 2.22
C THR A 25 6.65 -11.95 1.27
N ARG A 26 6.15 -12.15 0.06
CA ARG A 26 6.75 -13.01 -0.96
C ARG A 26 7.42 -12.25 -2.10
N THR A 27 7.34 -10.93 -2.08
CA THR A 27 7.93 -10.10 -3.14
C THR A 27 9.39 -9.83 -2.84
N ARG A 28 10.21 -9.80 -3.90
CA ARG A 28 11.63 -9.47 -3.80
C ARG A 28 11.90 -8.02 -4.18
N LEU A 29 11.01 -7.44 -4.95
CA LEU A 29 11.08 -6.08 -5.46
C LEU A 29 9.68 -5.46 -5.37
N LEU A 30 9.59 -4.26 -4.82
CA LEU A 30 8.39 -3.45 -4.83
C LEU A 30 8.49 -2.35 -5.88
N LEU A 31 7.44 -2.21 -6.66
CA LEU A 31 7.29 -1.09 -7.60
C LEU A 31 6.33 -0.08 -6.97
N HIS A 32 6.85 1.08 -6.58
CA HIS A 32 6.03 2.21 -6.16
C HIS A 32 5.54 2.93 -7.42
N MET A 33 4.32 2.61 -7.86
CA MET A 33 3.72 3.21 -9.04
C MET A 33 2.98 4.48 -8.68
N VAL A 34 3.36 5.59 -9.30
CA VAL A 34 2.76 6.92 -9.11
C VAL A 34 1.96 7.28 -10.35
N ASP A 35 0.67 7.59 -10.16
CA ASP A 35 -0.16 8.23 -11.18
C ASP A 35 0.23 9.71 -11.28
N MET A 36 0.82 10.11 -12.41
CA MET A 36 1.32 11.46 -12.60
C MET A 36 0.24 12.49 -12.94
N LEU A 37 -1.00 12.01 -13.25
CA LEU A 37 -2.16 12.87 -13.44
C LEU A 37 -3.41 12.18 -12.87
N PRO A 38 -3.60 12.19 -11.53
CA PRO A 38 -4.79 11.61 -10.90
C PRO A 38 -6.08 12.28 -11.37
N ILE A 39 -7.14 11.48 -11.54
CA ILE A 39 -8.43 11.94 -12.08
C ILE A 39 -9.13 12.93 -11.14
N ASP A 40 -8.92 12.79 -9.84
CA ASP A 40 -9.46 13.67 -8.80
C ASP A 40 -8.75 15.01 -8.68
N GLY A 41 -7.70 15.22 -9.49
CA GLY A 41 -6.90 16.45 -9.47
C GLY A 41 -5.94 16.55 -8.29
N ALA A 42 -5.75 15.47 -7.52
CA ALA A 42 -4.81 15.44 -6.42
C ALA A 42 -3.36 15.61 -6.89
N CYS A 43 -2.48 16.04 -6.00
CA CYS A 43 -1.07 16.15 -6.30
C CYS A 43 -0.41 14.75 -6.32
N ALA A 44 0.18 14.35 -7.45
CA ALA A 44 0.86 13.07 -7.58
C ALA A 44 1.96 12.86 -6.51
N ALA A 45 2.69 13.91 -6.17
CA ALA A 45 3.74 13.84 -5.16
C ALA A 45 3.16 13.66 -3.73
N ASP A 46 2.03 14.27 -3.43
CA ASP A 46 1.36 14.09 -2.13
C ASP A 46 0.83 12.67 -1.97
N ASN A 47 0.17 12.14 -2.99
CA ASN A 47 -0.31 10.76 -3.02
C ASN A 47 0.85 9.77 -2.85
N ALA A 48 1.97 10.00 -3.52
CA ALA A 48 3.15 9.16 -3.39
C ALA A 48 3.71 9.16 -1.95
N VAL A 49 3.77 10.32 -1.29
CA VAL A 49 4.21 10.44 0.11
C VAL A 49 3.26 9.72 1.07
N VAL A 50 1.95 9.81 0.85
CA VAL A 50 0.96 9.11 1.68
C VAL A 50 1.17 7.60 1.60
N ILE A 51 1.28 7.05 0.40
CA ILE A 51 1.52 5.61 0.18
C ILE A 51 2.83 5.16 0.82
N GLU A 52 3.88 5.96 0.74
CA GLU A 52 5.17 5.64 1.35
C GLU A 52 5.08 5.56 2.88
N ARG A 53 4.40 6.52 3.50
CA ARG A 53 4.15 6.51 4.95
C ARG A 53 3.29 5.34 5.40
N GLU A 54 2.28 4.98 4.61
CA GLU A 54 1.47 3.80 4.89
C GLU A 54 2.28 2.51 4.82
N LEU A 55 3.15 2.37 3.82
CA LEU A 55 4.05 1.22 3.70
C LEU A 55 5.01 1.13 4.90
N GLU A 56 5.61 2.25 5.31
CA GLU A 56 6.49 2.32 6.47
C GLU A 56 5.77 1.98 7.78
N SER A 57 4.60 2.58 7.99
CA SER A 57 3.73 2.28 9.14
C SER A 57 3.28 0.83 9.19
N PHE A 58 3.18 0.21 8.01
CA PHE A 58 2.73 -1.15 7.87
C PHE A 58 3.80 -2.17 8.23
N SER A 59 5.02 -2.04 7.68
CA SER A 59 6.18 -2.89 7.94
C SER A 59 7.47 -2.13 7.65
N ALA A 60 8.23 -1.85 8.69
CA ALA A 60 9.54 -1.20 8.57
C ALA A 60 10.53 -2.10 7.81
N VAL A 61 10.43 -3.42 7.98
CA VAL A 61 11.27 -4.39 7.26
C VAL A 61 10.95 -4.38 5.78
N LEU A 62 9.66 -4.38 5.40
CA LEU A 62 9.26 -4.31 4.00
C LEU A 62 9.63 -2.96 3.37
N TYR A 63 9.48 -1.87 4.13
CA TYR A 63 9.88 -0.53 3.72
C TYR A 63 11.37 -0.42 3.43
N SER A 64 12.22 -1.11 4.20
CA SER A 64 13.67 -1.16 3.98
C SER A 64 14.10 -2.03 2.79
N GLY A 65 13.19 -2.82 2.22
CA GLY A 65 13.45 -3.71 1.10
C GLY A 65 13.73 -2.98 -0.22
N GLN A 66 14.05 -3.75 -1.25
CA GLN A 66 14.32 -3.19 -2.58
C GLN A 66 13.04 -2.60 -3.19
N ARG A 67 13.09 -1.30 -3.52
CA ARG A 67 11.98 -0.56 -4.10
C ARG A 67 12.43 0.25 -5.31
N TRP A 68 11.58 0.30 -6.34
CA TRP A 68 11.77 1.14 -7.52
C TRP A 68 10.58 2.09 -7.66
N LEU A 69 10.85 3.32 -8.04
CA LEU A 69 9.83 4.33 -8.33
C LEU A 69 9.45 4.26 -9.81
N VAL A 70 8.15 4.19 -10.08
CA VAL A 70 7.62 4.13 -11.44
C VAL A 70 6.61 5.27 -11.63
N LEU A 71 6.98 6.25 -12.42
CA LEU A 71 6.15 7.40 -12.77
C LEU A 71 5.33 7.06 -14.01
N ASN A 72 4.04 6.78 -13.81
CA ASN A 72 3.14 6.29 -14.86
C ASN A 72 2.18 7.39 -15.35
N LYS A 73 1.57 7.17 -16.51
CA LYS A 73 0.64 8.07 -17.19
C LYS A 73 1.28 9.38 -17.66
N LEU A 74 2.56 9.34 -18.02
CA LEU A 74 3.26 10.53 -18.51
C LEU A 74 2.72 11.03 -19.86
N ASP A 75 2.03 10.19 -20.61
CA ASP A 75 1.30 10.55 -21.82
C ASP A 75 0.18 11.58 -21.59
N LEU A 76 -0.33 11.69 -20.37
CA LEU A 76 -1.37 12.64 -20.00
C LEU A 76 -0.81 13.98 -19.49
N VAL A 77 0.48 14.03 -19.16
CA VAL A 77 1.13 15.23 -18.62
C VAL A 77 1.62 16.11 -19.79
N PRO A 78 1.38 17.45 -19.76
CA PRO A 78 1.94 18.36 -20.76
C PRO A 78 3.46 18.21 -20.88
N ALA A 79 3.97 18.14 -22.11
CA ALA A 79 5.37 17.81 -22.39
C ALA A 79 6.37 18.78 -21.70
N ASP A 80 6.02 20.02 -21.58
CA ASP A 80 6.80 21.07 -20.91
C ASP A 80 6.80 20.96 -19.36
N GLU A 81 5.84 20.23 -18.78
CA GLU A 81 5.72 20.03 -17.35
C GLU A 81 6.28 18.67 -16.85
N VAL A 82 6.47 17.70 -17.75
CA VAL A 82 6.87 16.33 -17.40
C VAL A 82 8.10 16.31 -16.48
N GLU A 83 9.16 17.02 -16.89
CA GLU A 83 10.42 17.00 -16.14
C GLU A 83 10.25 17.58 -14.74
N ALA A 84 9.59 18.73 -14.63
CA ALA A 84 9.37 19.41 -13.35
C ALA A 84 8.51 18.55 -12.40
N ARG A 85 7.44 17.92 -12.89
CA ARG A 85 6.58 17.06 -12.10
C ARG A 85 7.30 15.78 -11.65
N CYS A 86 8.09 15.15 -12.53
CA CYS A 86 8.90 13.99 -12.16
C CYS A 86 9.91 14.31 -11.06
N GLN A 87 10.61 15.44 -11.20
CA GLN A 87 11.57 15.89 -10.19
C GLN A 87 10.91 16.23 -8.86
N GLU A 88 9.72 16.80 -8.88
CA GLU A 88 8.97 17.10 -7.66
C GLU A 88 8.62 15.82 -6.88
N VAL A 89 8.15 14.76 -7.54
CA VAL A 89 7.89 13.46 -6.88
C VAL A 89 9.17 12.90 -6.26
N VAL A 90 10.26 12.84 -7.03
CA VAL A 90 11.56 12.33 -6.57
C VAL A 90 12.06 13.11 -5.36
N ARG A 91 11.95 14.46 -5.40
CA ARG A 91 12.37 15.35 -4.32
C ARG A 91 11.53 15.18 -3.06
N ARG A 92 10.19 15.08 -3.21
CA ARG A 92 9.25 14.95 -2.09
C ARG A 92 9.40 13.62 -1.35
N LEU A 93 9.73 12.56 -2.08
CA LEU A 93 10.02 11.25 -1.51
C LEU A 93 11.46 11.11 -1.00
N ASP A 94 12.33 12.12 -1.20
CA ASP A 94 13.79 11.98 -1.02
C ASP A 94 14.35 10.68 -1.65
N TRP A 95 13.83 10.34 -2.83
CA TRP A 95 14.07 9.05 -3.46
C TRP A 95 15.51 8.88 -3.92
N LYS A 96 16.14 7.76 -3.52
CA LYS A 96 17.53 7.43 -3.86
C LYS A 96 17.68 6.22 -4.78
N GLY A 97 16.59 5.47 -4.98
CA GLY A 97 16.58 4.26 -5.78
C GLY A 97 16.35 4.52 -7.27
N PRO A 98 16.25 3.46 -8.07
CA PRO A 98 15.91 3.55 -9.49
C PRO A 98 14.57 4.24 -9.72
N VAL A 99 14.50 5.06 -10.79
CA VAL A 99 13.28 5.76 -11.22
C VAL A 99 13.01 5.40 -12.68
N PHE A 100 11.80 4.92 -12.94
CA PHE A 100 11.32 4.61 -14.28
C PHE A 100 10.19 5.55 -14.67
N ARG A 101 10.24 6.01 -15.91
CA ARG A 101 9.23 6.88 -16.53
C ARG A 101 8.50 6.09 -17.59
N MET A 102 7.17 6.09 -17.53
CA MET A 102 6.42 5.26 -18.47
C MET A 102 5.01 5.80 -18.75
N SER A 103 4.43 5.27 -19.81
CA SER A 103 2.99 5.24 -20.05
C SER A 103 2.56 3.80 -20.25
N GLY A 104 1.76 3.28 -19.33
CA GLY A 104 1.18 1.95 -19.49
C GLY A 104 0.24 1.86 -20.68
N LEU A 105 -0.49 2.93 -20.98
CA LEU A 105 -1.42 3.00 -22.12
C LEU A 105 -0.69 2.98 -23.45
N MET A 106 0.33 3.83 -23.60
CA MET A 106 1.10 3.95 -24.84
C MET A 106 2.20 2.90 -24.98
N SER A 107 2.41 2.09 -23.94
CA SER A 107 3.52 1.12 -23.84
C SER A 107 4.91 1.77 -23.92
N ASP A 108 5.01 3.07 -23.69
CA ASP A 108 6.28 3.77 -23.63
C ASP A 108 6.97 3.50 -22.29
N GLY A 109 8.28 3.23 -22.30
CA GLY A 109 9.06 2.88 -21.12
C GLY A 109 8.79 1.49 -20.53
N THR A 110 7.69 0.81 -20.88
CA THR A 110 7.30 -0.49 -20.29
C THR A 110 8.32 -1.59 -20.56
N LYS A 111 8.85 -1.66 -21.77
CA LYS A 111 9.88 -2.66 -22.15
C LYS A 111 11.16 -2.48 -21.34
N ALA A 112 11.59 -1.24 -21.12
CA ALA A 112 12.78 -0.91 -20.35
C ALA A 112 12.58 -1.31 -18.88
N LEU A 113 11.42 -1.01 -18.30
CA LEU A 113 11.07 -1.44 -16.94
C LEU A 113 11.06 -2.96 -16.81
N CYS A 114 10.41 -3.68 -17.73
CA CYS A 114 10.37 -5.14 -17.72
C CYS A 114 11.75 -5.77 -17.83
N ALA A 115 12.60 -5.26 -18.74
CA ALA A 115 13.98 -5.72 -18.87
C ALA A 115 14.77 -5.52 -17.59
N ALA A 116 14.72 -4.33 -17.00
CA ALA A 116 15.39 -4.04 -15.74
C ALA A 116 14.91 -4.93 -14.57
N ILE A 117 13.60 -5.24 -14.50
CA ILE A 117 13.06 -6.18 -13.51
C ILE A 117 13.66 -7.58 -13.70
N MET A 118 13.70 -8.07 -14.94
CA MET A 118 14.26 -9.39 -15.23
C MET A 118 15.74 -9.46 -14.91
N ASP A 119 16.52 -8.46 -15.31
CA ASP A 119 17.94 -8.35 -14.99
C ASP A 119 18.15 -8.34 -13.46
N SER A 120 17.36 -7.57 -12.73
CA SER A 120 17.45 -7.52 -11.25
C SER A 120 17.15 -8.88 -10.61
N ILE A 121 16.14 -9.59 -11.11
CA ILE A 121 15.78 -10.91 -10.59
C ILE A 121 16.88 -11.93 -10.89
N ASP A 122 17.45 -11.89 -12.08
CA ASP A 122 18.51 -12.81 -12.48
C ASP A 122 19.81 -12.52 -11.72
N ASP A 123 20.17 -11.26 -11.54
CA ASP A 123 21.30 -10.85 -10.69
C ASP A 123 21.13 -11.32 -9.25
N GLN A 124 19.94 -11.18 -8.68
CA GLN A 124 19.66 -11.68 -7.33
C GLN A 124 19.82 -13.18 -7.24
N ARG A 125 19.27 -13.93 -8.20
CA ARG A 125 19.41 -15.39 -8.25
C ARG A 125 20.86 -15.83 -8.35
N GLN A 126 21.65 -15.16 -9.19
CA GLN A 126 23.07 -15.45 -9.32
C GLN A 126 23.84 -15.19 -8.02
N ARG A 127 23.57 -14.09 -7.33
CA ARG A 127 24.17 -13.78 -6.03
C ARG A 127 23.79 -14.81 -4.97
N GLU A 128 22.52 -15.20 -4.91
CA GLU A 128 22.02 -16.25 -4.01
C GLU A 128 22.73 -17.59 -4.25
N GLN A 129 22.96 -17.97 -5.52
CA GLN A 129 23.66 -19.19 -5.87
C GLN A 129 25.17 -19.14 -5.58
N ALA A 130 25.76 -17.95 -5.62
CA ALA A 130 27.19 -17.76 -5.39
C ALA A 130 27.57 -17.66 -3.91
N SER A 131 26.62 -17.29 -3.03
CA SER A 131 26.89 -17.11 -1.60
C SER A 131 25.76 -17.68 -0.74
N PRO A 132 26.02 -18.78 -0.01
CA PRO A 132 25.08 -19.32 0.96
C PRO A 132 24.70 -18.32 2.06
N GLU A 133 25.61 -17.41 2.44
CA GLU A 133 25.38 -16.37 3.45
C GLU A 133 24.29 -15.39 3.01
N LEU A 134 24.28 -15.01 1.72
CA LEU A 134 23.23 -14.14 1.18
C LEU A 134 21.86 -14.83 1.12
N LEU A 135 21.84 -16.15 0.96
CA LEU A 135 20.61 -16.93 1.06
C LEU A 135 20.03 -16.91 2.48
N GLU A 136 20.89 -17.12 3.48
CA GLU A 136 20.49 -17.07 4.90
C GLU A 136 19.98 -15.68 5.29
N GLU A 137 20.68 -14.60 4.88
CA GLU A 137 20.23 -13.23 5.11
C GLU A 137 18.85 -12.95 4.50
N GLN A 138 18.60 -13.44 3.28
CA GLN A 138 17.32 -13.28 2.62
C GLN A 138 16.19 -14.10 3.27
N GLU A 139 16.49 -15.30 3.73
CA GLU A 139 15.54 -16.13 4.46
C GLU A 139 15.16 -15.45 5.77
N LEU A 140 16.14 -14.94 6.51
CA LEU A 140 15.92 -14.20 7.73
C LEU A 140 15.09 -12.94 7.48
N TRP A 141 15.41 -12.17 6.44
CA TRP A 141 14.61 -11.01 6.05
C TRP A 141 13.16 -11.38 5.75
N ARG A 142 12.91 -12.46 5.01
CA ARG A 142 11.54 -12.95 4.74
C ARG A 142 10.81 -13.38 6.01
N GLU A 143 11.50 -14.03 6.92
CA GLU A 143 10.93 -14.42 8.21
C GLU A 143 10.53 -13.18 9.03
N CYS A 144 11.38 -12.17 9.09
CA CYS A 144 11.08 -10.90 9.74
C CYS A 144 9.85 -10.21 9.14
N VAL A 145 9.78 -10.09 7.81
CA VAL A 145 8.60 -9.51 7.10
C VAL A 145 7.34 -10.31 7.42
N GLN A 146 7.43 -11.65 7.44
CA GLN A 146 6.27 -12.50 7.77
C GLN A 146 5.84 -12.35 9.23
N ALA A 147 6.79 -12.20 10.15
CA ALA A 147 6.50 -12.01 11.57
C ALA A 147 5.81 -10.65 11.81
N GLU A 148 6.34 -9.55 11.25
CA GLU A 148 5.69 -8.23 11.31
C GLU A 148 4.28 -8.27 10.72
N ALA A 149 4.13 -8.89 9.55
CA ALA A 149 2.84 -9.02 8.89
C ALA A 149 1.82 -9.78 9.75
N ARG A 150 2.23 -10.85 10.43
CA ARG A 150 1.35 -11.60 11.36
C ARG A 150 0.92 -10.74 12.53
N THR A 151 1.87 -10.08 13.18
CA THR A 151 1.58 -9.18 14.32
C THR A 151 0.58 -8.10 13.91
N ARG A 152 0.80 -7.46 12.76
CA ARG A 152 -0.09 -6.41 12.26
C ARG A 152 -1.49 -6.93 11.92
N ILE A 153 -1.57 -8.13 11.36
CA ILE A 153 -2.84 -8.80 11.08
C ILE A 153 -3.64 -9.04 12.38
N ASP A 154 -2.97 -9.51 13.41
CA ASP A 154 -3.60 -9.81 14.70
C ASP A 154 -4.07 -8.51 15.38
N GLU A 155 -3.26 -7.46 15.38
CA GLU A 155 -3.64 -6.12 15.87
C GLU A 155 -4.88 -5.56 15.17
N LEU A 156 -4.92 -5.63 13.83
CA LEU A 156 -6.06 -5.16 13.03
C LEU A 156 -7.32 -6.01 13.27
N ALA A 157 -7.16 -7.32 13.45
CA ALA A 157 -8.28 -8.21 13.78
C ALA A 157 -8.86 -7.88 15.15
N ASP A 158 -8.01 -7.61 16.13
CA ASP A 158 -8.44 -7.25 17.49
C ASP A 158 -9.08 -5.87 17.53
N ALA A 159 -8.54 -4.88 16.81
CA ALA A 159 -9.15 -3.55 16.68
C ALA A 159 -10.57 -3.63 16.11
N ARG A 160 -10.77 -4.46 15.06
CA ARG A 160 -12.09 -4.70 14.48
C ARG A 160 -13.06 -5.38 15.43
N ARG A 161 -12.59 -6.35 16.23
CA ARG A 161 -13.43 -7.00 17.24
C ARG A 161 -13.92 -5.99 18.27
N ARG A 162 -13.03 -5.08 18.72
CA ARG A 162 -13.38 -4.01 19.68
C ARG A 162 -14.40 -3.05 19.09
N GLN A 163 -14.17 -2.55 17.86
CA GLN A 163 -15.11 -1.66 17.19
C GLN A 163 -16.51 -2.28 16.99
N ARG A 164 -16.57 -3.56 16.63
CA ARG A 164 -17.85 -4.28 16.52
C ARG A 164 -18.56 -4.44 17.87
N ALA A 165 -17.82 -4.75 18.92
CA ALA A 165 -18.37 -4.86 20.24
C ALA A 165 -18.89 -3.51 20.78
N GLU A 166 -18.17 -2.41 20.51
CA GLU A 166 -18.59 -1.05 20.86
C GLU A 166 -19.84 -0.61 20.09
N ALA A 167 -19.92 -0.91 18.78
CA ALA A 167 -21.10 -0.62 17.97
C ALA A 167 -22.33 -1.37 18.46
N GLN A 168 -22.20 -2.67 18.78
CA GLN A 168 -23.30 -3.48 19.33
C GLN A 168 -23.74 -3.02 20.72
N ALA A 169 -22.81 -2.59 21.56
CA ALA A 169 -23.12 -2.03 22.86
C ALA A 169 -23.83 -0.68 22.76
N GLY A 170 -23.49 0.14 21.75
CA GLY A 170 -24.15 1.40 21.47
C GLY A 170 -25.58 1.23 20.95
N GLU A 171 -25.83 0.24 20.10
CA GLU A 171 -27.18 -0.10 19.62
C GLU A 171 -28.07 -0.66 20.74
N ALA A 172 -27.52 -1.52 21.60
CA ALA A 172 -28.28 -2.08 22.74
C ALA A 172 -28.63 -1.03 23.81
N GLY A 173 -27.87 0.09 23.89
CA GLY A 173 -28.19 1.20 24.82
C GLY A 173 -29.20 2.21 24.26
N ALA A 174 -29.51 2.14 22.95
CA ALA A 174 -30.47 3.06 22.31
C ALA A 174 -31.91 2.51 22.28
N GLU A 175 -32.10 1.21 22.55
CA GLU A 175 -33.44 0.59 22.53
C GLU A 175 -34.21 0.70 23.88
N ASP A 176 -33.58 1.17 24.96
CA ASP A 176 -34.21 1.23 26.30
C ASP A 176 -34.86 2.59 26.64
N ASP A 177 -34.85 3.61 25.75
CA ASP A 177 -35.34 4.95 26.05
C ASP A 177 -36.68 5.33 25.33
N ASP A 178 -37.34 4.41 24.62
CA ASP A 178 -38.61 4.65 23.92
C ASP A 178 -39.77 3.83 24.51
N ASP A 179 -39.90 3.73 25.85
CA ASP A 179 -41.17 3.31 26.50
C ASP A 179 -41.95 4.55 26.95
N ASP A 180 -42.36 5.40 26.02
CA ASP A 180 -43.42 6.40 26.21
C ASP A 180 -44.77 5.69 26.08
N GLY A 181 -45.28 5.27 27.24
CA GLY A 181 -46.59 4.65 27.40
C GLY A 181 -47.70 5.50 26.78
N VAL A 182 -48.21 5.06 25.63
CA VAL A 182 -49.44 5.61 25.03
C VAL A 182 -50.64 5.12 25.83
N GLU A 183 -51.20 5.95 26.67
CA GLU A 183 -52.46 5.73 27.38
C GLU A 183 -53.64 5.82 26.39
N VAL A 184 -54.24 4.71 26.02
CA VAL A 184 -55.43 4.63 25.15
C VAL A 184 -56.68 4.84 25.99
N VAL A 185 -57.29 6.05 25.95
CA VAL A 185 -58.58 6.33 26.57
C VAL A 185 -59.70 5.98 25.62
N TYR A 186 -60.53 4.99 25.97
CA TYR A 186 -61.76 4.70 25.26
C TYR A 186 -62.90 5.62 25.80
N ALA A 187 -63.50 6.44 24.94
CA ALA A 187 -64.72 7.18 25.27
C ALA A 187 -65.95 6.27 24.98
N GLU A 188 -66.90 6.21 25.92
CA GLU A 188 -68.21 5.61 25.80
C GLU A 188 -69.15 6.38 24.84
#